data_10c8d24239620778281f1e88774dade8
#
_entry.id   10c8d24239620778281f1e88774dade8
#
_cell.length_a   1.000
_cell.length_b   1.000
_cell.length_c   1.000
_cell.angle_alpha   90.00
_cell.angle_beta   90.00
_cell.angle_gamma   90.00
#
_symmetry.space_group_name_H-M   'P 1'
#
loop_
_entity.id
_entity.type
_entity.pdbx_description
1 polymer ?
#
loop_
_entity_poly.entity_id
_entity_poly.type
_entity_poly.pdbx_seq_one_letter_code
_entity_poly.pdbx_strand_id
1 'polypeptide(L)'
;MVFLTVLFFLATPVMATQKAELWLWKFDEFLSGKCGWCGDFVTFKEGESRSSLSDFSLYDQDGYYAVSLKGPSKSTITLFGTEDFTTKQGFLIIIKQDNKTVSIDDLEAFIPETWVKVEAQEGVSGAYSAYYHPYPNFKNYIRSGKWGHWWDNLSSISKPVF
;
A
#
# COMPACT_ATOMS: atom_id res chain seq x y z
N MET A 1 -7.19 53.96 36.92
CA MET A 1 -7.57 53.52 35.61
C MET A 1 -6.74 52.27 35.33
N VAL A 2 -7.34 51.07 35.44
CA VAL A 2 -6.63 49.79 35.31
C VAL A 2 -6.93 49.25 33.92
N PHE A 3 -5.89 49.09 33.06
CA PHE A 3 -6.01 48.48 31.75
C PHE A 3 -5.93 46.97 31.91
N LEU A 4 -7.03 46.28 31.64
CA LEU A 4 -7.11 44.82 31.58
C LEU A 4 -6.69 44.37 30.18
N THR A 5 -5.45 43.84 30.05
CA THR A 5 -4.97 43.27 28.79
C THR A 5 -5.49 41.83 28.66
N VAL A 6 -6.46 41.64 27.76
CA VAL A 6 -6.97 40.28 27.44
C VAL A 6 -6.04 39.64 26.40
N LEU A 7 -5.30 38.60 26.81
CA LEU A 7 -4.50 37.75 25.89
C LEU A 7 -5.40 36.75 25.23
N PHE A 8 -5.64 36.90 23.92
CA PHE A 8 -6.27 35.87 23.09
C PHE A 8 -5.24 34.82 22.70
N PHE A 9 -5.33 33.62 23.27
CA PHE A 9 -4.63 32.46 22.78
C PHE A 9 -5.37 31.93 21.56
N LEU A 10 -4.80 32.11 20.35
CA LEU A 10 -5.23 31.46 19.14
C LEU A 10 -4.77 29.98 19.22
N ALA A 11 -5.65 29.10 19.63
CA ALA A 11 -5.43 27.66 19.50
C ALA A 11 -5.44 27.28 18.01
N THR A 12 -4.27 27.03 17.44
CA THR A 12 -4.18 26.42 16.09
C THR A 12 -4.74 25.00 16.16
N PRO A 13 -5.72 24.64 15.31
CA PRO A 13 -6.21 23.26 15.28
C PRO A 13 -5.06 22.34 14.87
N VAL A 14 -4.69 21.40 15.74
CA VAL A 14 -3.80 20.29 15.39
C VAL A 14 -4.59 19.40 14.44
N MET A 15 -4.32 19.53 13.14
CA MET A 15 -4.85 18.60 12.13
C MET A 15 -4.25 17.23 12.41
N ALA A 16 -5.07 16.30 12.87
CA ALA A 16 -4.64 14.90 13.00
C ALA A 16 -4.20 14.41 11.63
N THR A 17 -2.93 14.03 11.49
CA THR A 17 -2.39 13.49 10.24
C THR A 17 -3.10 12.17 9.95
N GLN A 18 -3.88 12.11 8.88
CA GLN A 18 -4.56 10.90 8.46
C GLN A 18 -3.50 9.83 8.12
N LYS A 19 -3.52 8.72 8.84
CA LYS A 19 -2.65 7.57 8.55
C LYS A 19 -3.11 6.87 7.28
N ALA A 20 -2.15 6.35 6.53
CA ALA A 20 -2.49 5.50 5.39
C ALA A 20 -3.05 4.15 5.86
N GLU A 21 -3.86 3.54 5.01
CA GLU A 21 -4.48 2.25 5.24
C GLU A 21 -4.41 1.42 3.95
N LEU A 22 -3.88 0.22 4.07
CA LEU A 22 -3.87 -0.77 3.02
C LEU A 22 -5.08 -1.69 3.18
N TRP A 23 -5.74 -1.97 2.06
CA TRP A 23 -6.77 -2.98 1.91
C TRP A 23 -6.27 -4.00 0.91
N LEU A 24 -6.13 -5.25 1.35
CA LEU A 24 -5.71 -6.37 0.52
C LEU A 24 -6.92 -7.26 0.26
N TRP A 25 -7.24 -7.47 -1.01
CA TRP A 25 -8.41 -8.22 -1.49
C TRP A 25 -7.94 -9.47 -2.20
N LYS A 26 -8.77 -10.51 -2.25
CA LYS A 26 -8.59 -11.59 -3.21
C LYS A 26 -9.63 -11.53 -4.30
N PHE A 27 -9.19 -11.75 -5.53
CA PHE A 27 -10.04 -12.02 -6.68
C PHE A 27 -10.16 -13.52 -6.88
N ASP A 28 -11.39 -13.99 -7.06
CA ASP A 28 -11.64 -15.32 -7.57
C ASP A 28 -11.75 -15.27 -9.09
N GLU A 29 -10.91 -16.02 -9.78
CA GLU A 29 -10.91 -16.07 -11.25
C GLU A 29 -12.22 -16.64 -11.82
N PHE A 30 -12.97 -17.43 -11.05
CA PHE A 30 -14.25 -18.02 -11.45
C PHE A 30 -15.44 -17.08 -11.32
N LEU A 31 -15.34 -16.06 -10.51
CA LEU A 31 -16.44 -15.13 -10.21
C LEU A 31 -16.21 -13.75 -10.84
N SER A 32 -15.76 -13.67 -12.07
CA SER A 32 -15.56 -12.47 -12.92
C SER A 32 -15.88 -11.13 -12.24
N GLY A 33 -15.05 -10.69 -11.31
CA GLY A 33 -15.19 -9.40 -10.66
C GLY A 33 -14.65 -9.36 -9.23
N LYS A 34 -14.50 -8.15 -8.69
CA LYS A 34 -14.21 -7.95 -7.28
C LYS A 34 -15.30 -8.63 -6.47
N CYS A 35 -15.00 -9.76 -5.91
CA CYS A 35 -15.91 -10.40 -5.00
C CYS A 35 -15.94 -9.63 -3.68
N GLY A 36 -16.73 -8.56 -3.62
CA GLY A 36 -17.01 -7.85 -2.38
C GLY A 36 -17.76 -8.70 -1.35
N TRP A 37 -18.13 -9.93 -1.74
CA TRP A 37 -18.93 -10.85 -0.93
C TRP A 37 -18.25 -12.21 -0.69
N CYS A 38 -17.18 -12.53 -1.44
CA CYS A 38 -16.59 -13.86 -1.42
C CYS A 38 -15.36 -13.97 -0.55
N GLY A 39 -14.89 -12.94 0.05
CA GLY A 39 -13.69 -13.03 0.86
C GLY A 39 -13.55 -11.89 1.82
N ASP A 40 -13.02 -12.23 2.94
CA ASP A 40 -12.54 -11.25 3.87
C ASP A 40 -11.43 -10.46 3.18
N PHE A 41 -11.40 -9.17 3.39
CA PHE A 41 -10.28 -8.34 3.05
C PHE A 41 -9.44 -8.12 4.30
N VAL A 42 -8.12 -8.01 4.12
CA VAL A 42 -7.21 -7.65 5.19
C VAL A 42 -6.95 -6.16 5.14
N THR A 43 -7.07 -5.49 6.29
CA THR A 43 -6.68 -4.10 6.42
C THR A 43 -5.57 -3.95 7.46
N PHE A 44 -4.60 -3.08 7.19
CA PHE A 44 -3.66 -2.63 8.21
C PHE A 44 -3.19 -1.21 7.95
N LYS A 45 -3.01 -0.46 9.03
CA LYS A 45 -2.71 0.97 9.00
C LYS A 45 -1.22 1.22 8.98
N GLU A 46 -0.85 2.39 8.50
CA GLU A 46 0.52 2.88 8.55
C GLU A 46 1.09 2.79 9.98
N GLY A 47 2.28 2.17 10.09
CA GLY A 47 2.91 1.82 11.35
C GLY A 47 2.58 0.41 11.88
N GLU A 48 1.64 -0.30 11.25
CA GLU A 48 1.27 -1.67 11.60
C GLU A 48 1.81 -2.64 10.53
N SER A 49 3.14 -2.78 10.44
CA SER A 49 3.73 -3.78 9.54
C SER A 49 3.39 -5.19 10.00
N ARG A 50 3.06 -6.06 9.03
CA ARG A 50 2.68 -7.45 9.28
C ARG A 50 3.72 -8.39 8.72
N SER A 51 4.46 -9.08 9.60
CA SER A 51 5.48 -10.06 9.21
C SER A 51 4.90 -11.37 8.68
N SER A 52 3.65 -11.67 9.02
CA SER A 52 2.88 -12.78 8.46
C SER A 52 1.42 -12.36 8.25
N LEU A 53 0.81 -12.88 7.19
CA LEU A 53 -0.62 -12.78 6.91
C LEU A 53 -1.34 -14.12 7.11
N SER A 54 -0.67 -15.14 7.69
CA SER A 54 -1.22 -16.49 7.86
C SER A 54 -2.41 -16.57 8.83
N ASP A 55 -2.59 -15.56 9.67
CA ASP A 55 -3.74 -15.43 10.57
C ASP A 55 -5.02 -14.90 9.88
N PHE A 56 -4.92 -14.52 8.60
CA PHE A 56 -6.07 -14.06 7.84
C PHE A 56 -6.66 -15.18 6.96
N SER A 57 -7.98 -15.24 6.91
CA SER A 57 -8.71 -16.23 6.10
C SER A 57 -8.39 -16.16 4.60
N LEU A 58 -7.95 -15.01 4.10
CA LEU A 58 -7.50 -14.82 2.72
C LEU A 58 -6.22 -15.60 2.36
N TYR A 59 -5.44 -16.02 3.34
CA TYR A 59 -4.13 -16.63 3.12
C TYR A 59 -4.21 -17.93 2.32
N ASP A 60 -5.19 -18.77 2.64
CA ASP A 60 -5.40 -20.09 2.04
C ASP A 60 -6.50 -20.12 0.97
N GLN A 61 -7.11 -18.96 0.66
CA GLN A 61 -8.11 -18.89 -0.40
C GLN A 61 -7.46 -18.90 -1.78
N ASP A 62 -8.12 -19.53 -2.75
CA ASP A 62 -7.74 -19.45 -4.16
C ASP A 62 -7.91 -18.03 -4.70
N GLY A 63 -7.24 -17.75 -5.83
CA GLY A 63 -7.30 -16.46 -6.48
C GLY A 63 -6.05 -15.61 -6.26
N TYR A 64 -6.06 -14.40 -6.81
CA TYR A 64 -4.95 -13.47 -6.74
C TYR A 64 -5.28 -12.22 -5.94
N TYR A 65 -4.26 -11.61 -5.36
CA TYR A 65 -4.42 -10.41 -4.56
C TYR A 65 -4.53 -9.14 -5.41
N ALA A 66 -5.37 -8.23 -4.96
CA ALA A 66 -5.47 -6.86 -5.42
C ALA A 66 -5.36 -5.90 -4.23
N VAL A 67 -5.05 -4.64 -4.51
CA VAL A 67 -4.74 -3.62 -3.50
C VAL A 67 -5.62 -2.39 -3.65
N SER A 68 -6.10 -1.88 -2.52
CA SER A 68 -6.55 -0.50 -2.38
C SER A 68 -5.73 0.18 -1.29
N LEU A 69 -5.04 1.29 -1.62
CA LEU A 69 -4.20 2.03 -0.69
C LEU A 69 -4.77 3.45 -0.50
N LYS A 70 -5.33 3.70 0.68
CA LYS A 70 -5.86 5.00 1.11
C LYS A 70 -4.80 5.77 1.89
N GLY A 71 -4.96 7.09 1.99
CA GLY A 71 -4.11 7.93 2.82
C GLY A 71 -3.41 9.06 2.05
N PRO A 72 -2.53 9.81 2.71
CA PRO A 72 -1.85 10.96 2.13
C PRO A 72 -0.85 10.56 1.04
N SER A 73 -0.50 11.52 0.19
CA SER A 73 0.66 11.43 -0.71
C SER A 73 1.92 11.04 0.06
N LYS A 74 2.84 10.31 -0.57
CA LYS A 74 4.08 9.74 -0.03
C LYS A 74 3.90 8.57 0.94
N SER A 75 2.66 8.16 1.27
CA SER A 75 2.47 6.90 1.96
C SER A 75 3.02 5.75 1.15
N THR A 76 3.78 4.88 1.82
CA THR A 76 4.58 3.86 1.17
C THR A 76 4.40 2.52 1.85
N ILE A 77 4.08 1.51 1.05
CA ILE A 77 3.92 0.12 1.48
C ILE A 77 4.69 -0.81 0.55
N THR A 78 5.27 -1.87 1.12
CA THR A 78 5.81 -2.98 0.36
C THR A 78 5.08 -4.25 0.71
N LEU A 79 4.68 -4.99 -0.30
CA LEU A 79 4.13 -6.33 -0.22
C LEU A 79 5.21 -7.34 -0.57
N PHE A 80 5.30 -8.45 0.16
CA PHE A 80 6.30 -9.50 -0.05
C PHE A 80 5.63 -10.84 -0.29
N GLY A 81 6.21 -11.65 -1.19
CA GLY A 81 5.81 -13.03 -1.44
C GLY A 81 6.22 -14.01 -0.32
N THR A 82 6.95 -13.55 0.69
CA THR A 82 7.40 -14.33 1.84
C THR A 82 6.98 -13.68 3.15
N GLU A 83 6.99 -14.43 4.22
CA GLU A 83 6.92 -13.93 5.59
C GLU A 83 8.22 -13.19 5.97
N ASP A 84 8.18 -12.48 7.09
CA ASP A 84 9.31 -11.77 7.71
C ASP A 84 10.01 -10.76 6.77
N PHE A 85 9.25 -10.21 5.80
CA PHE A 85 9.71 -9.15 4.88
C PHE A 85 10.96 -9.56 4.07
N THR A 86 11.13 -10.84 3.77
CA THR A 86 12.26 -11.30 2.95
C THR A 86 11.97 -11.11 1.46
N THR A 87 13.00 -10.89 0.65
CA THR A 87 12.86 -10.58 -0.78
C THR A 87 12.90 -11.81 -1.69
N LYS A 88 12.99 -13.02 -1.11
CA LYS A 88 13.28 -14.27 -1.84
C LYS A 88 12.20 -14.69 -2.84
N GLN A 89 10.96 -14.31 -2.61
CA GLN A 89 9.82 -14.67 -3.48
C GLN A 89 9.11 -13.43 -4.01
N GLY A 90 9.89 -12.43 -4.41
CA GLY A 90 9.38 -11.20 -4.99
C GLY A 90 8.85 -10.19 -3.96
N PHE A 91 8.72 -8.97 -4.43
CA PHE A 91 8.09 -7.89 -3.68
C PHE A 91 7.58 -6.79 -4.61
N LEU A 92 6.61 -6.05 -4.13
CA LEU A 92 6.05 -4.88 -4.82
C LEU A 92 6.05 -3.69 -3.86
N ILE A 93 6.77 -2.63 -4.22
CA ILE A 93 6.76 -1.35 -3.50
C ILE A 93 5.75 -0.44 -4.17
N ILE A 94 4.90 0.22 -3.38
CA ILE A 94 3.90 1.18 -3.85
C ILE A 94 4.07 2.48 -3.07
N ILE A 95 4.25 3.60 -3.80
CA ILE A 95 4.38 4.95 -3.22
C ILE A 95 3.28 5.82 -3.81
N LYS A 96 2.37 6.32 -2.96
CA LYS A 96 1.33 7.25 -3.38
C LYS A 96 1.92 8.59 -3.85
N GLN A 97 1.41 9.12 -4.94
CA GLN A 97 1.80 10.43 -5.48
C GLN A 97 0.76 11.53 -5.17
N ASP A 98 -0.47 11.14 -4.85
CA ASP A 98 -1.55 12.02 -4.48
C ASP A 98 -2.34 11.53 -3.26
N ASN A 99 -3.40 12.25 -2.86
CA ASN A 99 -4.24 11.87 -1.73
C ASN A 99 -5.44 10.99 -2.13
N LYS A 100 -5.61 10.65 -3.43
CA LYS A 100 -6.68 9.77 -3.89
C LYS A 100 -6.36 8.31 -3.55
N THR A 101 -7.38 7.46 -3.50
CA THR A 101 -7.18 6.01 -3.31
C THR A 101 -6.47 5.41 -4.52
N VAL A 102 -5.37 4.73 -4.29
CA VAL A 102 -4.70 3.91 -5.31
C VAL A 102 -5.40 2.55 -5.36
N SER A 103 -5.71 2.06 -6.57
CA SER A 103 -6.27 0.74 -6.81
C SER A 103 -5.41 -0.01 -7.82
N ILE A 104 -4.99 -1.23 -7.47
CA ILE A 104 -4.15 -2.09 -8.32
C ILE A 104 -4.78 -3.47 -8.33
N ASP A 105 -5.29 -3.87 -9.49
CA ASP A 105 -5.98 -5.15 -9.66
C ASP A 105 -5.02 -6.27 -10.11
N ASP A 106 -3.90 -5.95 -10.78
CA ASP A 106 -2.86 -6.92 -11.14
C ASP A 106 -1.50 -6.48 -10.59
N LEU A 107 -1.03 -7.19 -9.55
CA LEU A 107 0.22 -6.88 -8.87
C LEU A 107 1.47 -7.26 -9.67
N GLU A 108 1.33 -7.95 -10.79
CA GLU A 108 2.41 -8.36 -11.70
C GLU A 108 2.44 -7.54 -13.01
N ALA A 109 1.55 -6.54 -13.16
CA ALA A 109 1.44 -5.73 -14.38
C ALA A 109 2.57 -4.70 -14.58
N PHE A 110 3.62 -4.75 -13.77
CA PHE A 110 4.70 -3.77 -13.79
C PHE A 110 5.94 -4.31 -14.51
N ILE A 111 6.69 -3.39 -15.15
CA ILE A 111 8.00 -3.73 -15.72
C ILE A 111 8.94 -4.12 -14.57
N PRO A 112 9.52 -5.35 -14.59
CA PRO A 112 10.42 -5.81 -13.54
C PRO A 112 11.63 -4.89 -13.33
N GLU A 113 12.06 -4.76 -12.09
CA GLU A 113 13.28 -4.05 -11.65
C GLU A 113 13.33 -2.56 -12.08
N THR A 114 12.17 -1.98 -12.33
CA THR A 114 12.06 -0.60 -12.81
C THR A 114 10.99 0.16 -12.05
N TRP A 115 11.28 1.39 -11.65
CA TRP A 115 10.25 2.30 -11.15
C TRP A 115 9.31 2.71 -12.28
N VAL A 116 8.04 2.40 -12.12
CA VAL A 116 6.96 2.79 -13.03
C VAL A 116 6.12 3.85 -12.35
N LYS A 117 5.92 4.99 -13.00
CA LYS A 117 4.98 6.02 -12.55
C LYS A 117 3.64 5.80 -13.25
N VAL A 118 2.58 5.73 -12.47
CA VAL A 118 1.20 5.59 -12.95
C VAL A 118 0.44 6.86 -12.60
N GLU A 119 -0.06 7.52 -13.62
CA GLU A 119 -0.85 8.74 -13.47
C GLU A 119 -2.26 8.42 -12.95
N ALA A 120 -2.87 9.36 -12.24
CA ALA A 120 -4.21 9.19 -11.74
C ALA A 120 -5.22 9.00 -12.87
N GLN A 121 -6.15 8.06 -12.69
CA GLN A 121 -7.30 7.84 -13.57
C GLN A 121 -8.57 8.22 -12.80
N GLU A 122 -9.32 9.17 -13.33
CA GLU A 122 -10.52 9.67 -12.67
C GLU A 122 -11.54 8.54 -12.43
N GLY A 123 -12.05 8.45 -11.20
CA GLY A 123 -13.01 7.41 -10.80
C GLY A 123 -12.44 5.99 -10.68
N VAL A 124 -11.15 5.77 -10.99
CA VAL A 124 -10.51 4.44 -11.00
C VAL A 124 -9.40 4.37 -9.95
N SER A 125 -8.36 5.19 -10.08
CA SER A 125 -7.18 5.12 -9.19
C SER A 125 -6.52 6.49 -9.04
N GLY A 126 -5.93 6.74 -7.86
CA GLY A 126 -4.97 7.82 -7.63
C GLY A 126 -3.64 7.55 -8.31
N ALA A 127 -2.78 8.59 -8.39
CA ALA A 127 -1.42 8.48 -8.93
C ALA A 127 -0.49 7.78 -7.93
N TYR A 128 0.42 6.96 -8.46
CA TYR A 128 1.42 6.24 -7.66
C TYR A 128 2.67 5.89 -8.46
N SER A 129 3.75 5.57 -7.74
CA SER A 129 4.92 4.91 -8.31
C SER A 129 5.00 3.49 -7.76
N ALA A 130 5.40 2.54 -8.61
CA ALA A 130 5.58 1.15 -8.23
C ALA A 130 6.96 0.63 -8.66
N TYR A 131 7.54 -0.25 -7.85
CA TYR A 131 8.73 -1.03 -8.19
C TYR A 131 8.45 -2.49 -7.91
N TYR A 132 8.59 -3.33 -8.93
CA TYR A 132 8.29 -4.75 -8.86
C TYR A 132 9.56 -5.59 -9.01
N HIS A 133 9.86 -6.38 -7.99
CA HIS A 133 10.84 -7.46 -8.05
C HIS A 133 10.11 -8.77 -8.30
N PRO A 134 10.26 -9.40 -9.50
CA PRO A 134 9.38 -10.46 -9.94
C PRO A 134 9.66 -11.79 -9.24
N TYR A 135 8.58 -12.56 -9.07
CA TYR A 135 8.62 -13.97 -8.70
C TYR A 135 7.41 -14.67 -9.34
N PRO A 136 7.53 -15.93 -9.80
CA PRO A 136 6.41 -16.65 -10.42
C PRO A 136 5.16 -16.69 -9.52
N ASN A 137 4.02 -16.26 -10.07
CA ASN A 137 2.73 -16.20 -9.38
C ASN A 137 2.75 -15.31 -8.09
N PHE A 138 3.57 -14.27 -8.06
CA PHE A 138 3.69 -13.37 -6.91
C PHE A 138 2.32 -12.88 -6.43
N LYS A 139 1.44 -12.49 -7.35
CA LYS A 139 0.10 -11.99 -7.03
C LYS A 139 -0.78 -12.99 -6.26
N ASN A 140 -0.45 -14.28 -6.27
CA ASN A 140 -1.20 -15.31 -5.54
C ASN A 140 -0.66 -15.51 -4.12
N TYR A 141 0.57 -15.03 -3.83
CA TYR A 141 1.32 -15.40 -2.63
C TYR A 141 1.82 -14.20 -1.82
N ILE A 142 0.95 -13.19 -1.60
CA ILE A 142 1.33 -12.12 -0.68
C ILE A 142 1.31 -12.66 0.75
N ARG A 143 2.45 -12.63 1.44
CA ARG A 143 2.66 -13.25 2.76
C ARG A 143 2.97 -12.25 3.88
N SER A 144 3.49 -11.08 3.54
CA SER A 144 3.76 -10.02 4.51
C SER A 144 3.67 -8.64 3.88
N GLY A 145 3.55 -7.59 4.72
CA GLY A 145 3.48 -6.20 4.29
C GLY A 145 4.19 -5.26 5.26
N LYS A 146 5.02 -4.37 4.73
CA LYS A 146 5.85 -3.44 5.51
C LYS A 146 5.67 -2.01 5.06
N TRP A 147 5.35 -1.13 6.01
CA TRP A 147 5.29 0.31 5.80
C TRP A 147 6.67 0.96 5.80
N GLY A 148 6.80 2.07 5.06
CA GLY A 148 7.99 2.92 5.03
C GLY A 148 9.03 2.51 3.99
N HIS A 149 10.17 3.19 4.02
CA HIS A 149 11.22 3.14 3.01
C HIS A 149 12.37 2.20 3.43
N TRP A 150 12.08 0.91 3.59
CA TRP A 150 13.07 -0.09 4.06
C TRP A 150 14.20 -0.34 3.05
N TRP A 151 13.98 -0.05 1.76
CA TRP A 151 14.92 -0.29 0.67
C TRP A 151 15.95 0.83 0.46
N ASP A 152 15.85 1.95 1.15
CA ASP A 152 16.76 3.10 0.96
C ASP A 152 18.25 2.75 1.12
N ASN A 153 18.54 1.66 1.83
CA ASN A 153 19.90 1.14 2.03
C ASN A 153 20.27 0.02 1.04
N LEU A 154 19.41 -0.33 0.10
CA LEU A 154 19.69 -1.36 -0.90
C LEU A 154 20.21 -0.71 -2.18
N SER A 155 21.48 -0.96 -2.51
CA SER A 155 22.11 -0.45 -3.74
C SER A 155 21.47 -1.00 -5.03
N SER A 156 20.74 -2.11 -4.94
CA SER A 156 20.06 -2.75 -6.06
C SER A 156 18.76 -2.03 -6.48
N ILE A 157 18.17 -1.21 -5.62
CA ILE A 157 16.95 -0.47 -5.92
C ILE A 157 17.32 0.99 -6.13
N SER A 158 17.17 1.48 -7.36
CA SER A 158 17.36 2.90 -7.66
C SER A 158 16.34 3.75 -6.90
N LYS A 159 16.68 5.01 -6.62
CA LYS A 159 15.70 5.93 -6.01
C LYS A 159 14.57 6.21 -6.98
N PRO A 160 13.30 6.27 -6.51
CA PRO A 160 12.19 6.64 -7.36
C PRO A 160 12.38 8.07 -7.90
N VAL A 161 12.07 8.26 -9.17
CA VAL A 161 12.00 9.60 -9.78
C VAL A 161 10.57 10.10 -9.56
N PHE A 162 10.42 11.17 -8.80
CA PHE A 162 9.14 11.81 -8.48
C PHE A 162 8.80 12.92 -9.47
#